data_74a32a5c45c2f760ab7c1888d28aab81
#
_entry.id   74a32a5c45c2f760ab7c1888d28aab81
#
_cell.length_a   1.000
_cell.length_b   1.000
_cell.length_c   1.000
_cell.angle_alpha   90.00
_cell.angle_beta   90.00
_cell.angle_gamma   90.00
#
_symmetry.space_group_name_H-M   'P 1'
#
loop_
_entity.id
_entity.type
_entity.pdbx_description
1 polymer ?
#
loop_
_entity_poly.entity_id
_entity_poly.type
_entity_poly.pdbx_seq_one_letter_code
_entity_poly.pdbx_strand_id
1 'polypeptide(L)'
;MKVRKFRILRLRHHVSMVELGRACGVSAQRISELELSENKPSAETVQKIQNGFEAIIAQRGEKLGTLRQDYDSCKNSLMECVGEYEYEL
;
A
#
# COMPACT_ATOMS: atom_id res chain seq x y z
N MET A 1 16.15 -8.40 2.20
CA MET A 1 15.00 -8.24 3.12
C MET A 1 13.71 -8.21 2.31
N LYS A 2 12.70 -8.93 2.76
CA LYS A 2 11.41 -8.95 2.07
C LYS A 2 10.46 -7.94 2.68
N VAL A 3 9.73 -7.24 1.84
CA VAL A 3 8.73 -6.25 2.26
C VAL A 3 7.41 -6.50 1.52
N ARG A 4 6.33 -5.95 2.02
CA ARG A 4 5.03 -6.04 1.36
C ARG A 4 5.01 -5.20 0.08
N LYS A 5 4.32 -5.66 -0.94
CA LYS A 5 4.18 -4.91 -2.20
C LYS A 5 3.62 -3.51 -1.99
N PHE A 6 2.69 -3.33 -1.05
CA PHE A 6 2.11 -2.00 -0.85
C PHE A 6 3.14 -0.98 -0.34
N ARG A 7 4.21 -1.42 0.33
CA ARG A 7 5.32 -0.52 0.69
C ARG A 7 6.00 0.01 -0.57
N ILE A 8 6.26 -0.85 -1.53
CA ILE A 8 6.89 -0.45 -2.79
C ILE A 8 5.97 0.52 -3.56
N LEU A 9 4.69 0.19 -3.64
CA LEU A 9 3.69 1.06 -4.26
C LEU A 9 3.65 2.43 -3.59
N ARG A 10 3.63 2.45 -2.26
CA ARG A 10 3.62 3.69 -1.48
C ARG A 10 4.86 4.55 -1.76
N LEU A 11 6.06 3.95 -1.68
CA LEU A 11 7.31 4.68 -1.88
C LEU A 11 7.44 5.20 -3.31
N ARG A 12 7.03 4.40 -4.28
CA ARG A 12 7.10 4.77 -5.69
C ARG A 12 6.27 6.02 -6.01
N HIS A 13 5.14 6.19 -5.34
CA HIS A 13 4.23 7.28 -5.60
C HIS A 13 4.24 8.36 -4.50
N HIS A 14 5.29 8.36 -3.68
CA HIS A 14 5.48 9.39 -2.64
C HIS A 14 4.30 9.51 -1.67
N VAL A 15 3.73 8.37 -1.30
CA VAL A 15 2.69 8.30 -0.27
C VAL A 15 3.39 8.04 1.07
N SER A 16 3.26 8.97 2.02
CA SER A 16 3.86 8.79 3.35
C SER A 16 3.08 7.78 4.18
N MET A 17 3.72 7.22 5.21
CA MET A 17 3.03 6.34 6.17
C MET A 17 1.89 7.07 6.87
N VAL A 18 2.06 8.37 7.15
CA VAL A 18 1.02 9.19 7.77
C VAL A 18 -0.17 9.36 6.83
N GLU A 19 0.09 9.66 5.57
CA GLU A 19 -0.97 9.81 4.57
C GLU A 19 -1.75 8.51 4.40
N LEU A 20 -1.06 7.40 4.23
CA LEU A 20 -1.71 6.10 4.06
C LEU A 20 -2.47 5.71 5.33
N GLY A 21 -1.86 5.92 6.50
CA GLY A 21 -2.50 5.61 7.78
C GLY A 21 -3.81 6.37 7.97
N ARG A 22 -3.82 7.66 7.66
CA ARG A 22 -5.04 8.46 7.72
C ARG A 22 -6.12 7.95 6.76
N ALA A 23 -5.72 7.60 5.55
CA ALA A 23 -6.65 7.08 4.56
C ALA A 23 -7.21 5.71 4.95
N CYS A 24 -6.41 4.89 5.64
CA CYS A 24 -6.82 3.56 6.09
C CYS A 24 -7.53 3.56 7.45
N GLY A 25 -7.44 4.66 8.20
CA GLY A 25 -7.97 4.72 9.56
C GLY A 25 -7.09 4.03 10.61
N VAL A 26 -5.78 3.96 10.37
CA VAL A 26 -4.81 3.35 11.30
C VAL A 26 -3.64 4.32 11.50
N SER A 27 -2.80 4.04 12.51
CA SER A 27 -1.63 4.89 12.78
C SER A 27 -0.51 4.63 11.78
N ALA A 28 0.39 5.61 11.64
CA ALA A 28 1.60 5.44 10.81
C ALA A 28 2.47 4.30 11.34
N GLN A 29 2.55 4.13 12.66
CA GLN A 29 3.28 3.02 13.28
C GLN A 29 2.69 1.68 12.84
N ARG A 30 1.37 1.56 12.79
CA ARG A 30 0.71 0.33 12.34
C ARG A 30 1.02 0.05 10.88
N ILE A 31 1.06 1.08 10.03
CA ILE A 31 1.47 0.93 8.62
C ILE A 31 2.89 0.36 8.54
N SER A 32 3.82 0.94 9.32
CA SER A 32 5.21 0.45 9.36
C SER A 32 5.28 -1.01 9.77
N GLU A 33 4.55 -1.40 10.80
CA GLU A 33 4.51 -2.79 11.27
C GLU A 33 3.99 -3.73 10.19
N LEU A 34 2.92 -3.34 9.50
CA LEU A 34 2.33 -4.15 8.43
C LEU A 34 3.28 -4.32 7.25
N GLU A 35 4.05 -3.28 6.91
CA GLU A 35 4.99 -3.34 5.79
C GLU A 35 6.12 -4.35 6.02
N LEU A 36 6.53 -4.52 7.26
CA LEU A 36 7.68 -5.34 7.63
C LEU A 36 7.30 -6.68 8.25
N SER A 37 6.01 -6.91 8.53
CA SER A 37 5.53 -8.16 9.13
C SER A 37 5.41 -9.25 8.09
N GLU A 38 5.80 -10.47 8.46
CA GLU A 38 5.59 -11.65 7.64
C GLU A 38 4.32 -12.41 8.05
N ASN A 39 3.64 -11.94 9.11
CA ASN A 39 2.41 -12.56 9.58
C ASN A 39 1.28 -12.30 8.59
N LYS A 40 0.44 -13.30 8.38
CA LYS A 40 -0.71 -13.17 7.49
C LYS A 40 -1.71 -12.15 8.05
N PRO A 41 -2.01 -11.06 7.33
CA PRO A 41 -2.98 -10.08 7.79
C PRO A 41 -4.41 -10.63 7.69
N SER A 42 -5.30 -10.07 8.52
CA SER A 42 -6.72 -10.40 8.41
C SER A 42 -7.33 -9.80 7.15
N ALA A 43 -8.46 -10.36 6.71
CA ALA A 43 -9.19 -9.81 5.56
C ALA A 43 -9.60 -8.36 5.80
N GLU A 44 -9.95 -8.01 7.03
CA GLU A 44 -10.28 -6.64 7.41
C GLU A 44 -9.10 -5.69 7.20
N THR A 45 -7.91 -6.10 7.63
CA THR A 45 -6.69 -5.30 7.44
C THR A 45 -6.40 -5.09 5.95
N VAL A 46 -6.50 -6.15 5.14
CA VAL A 46 -6.30 -6.05 3.69
C VAL A 46 -7.28 -5.05 3.10
N GLN A 47 -8.54 -5.13 3.49
CA GLN A 47 -9.59 -4.23 2.98
C GLN A 47 -9.31 -2.77 3.36
N LYS A 48 -8.83 -2.52 4.59
CA LYS A 48 -8.46 -1.17 5.02
C LYS A 48 -7.35 -0.58 4.17
N ILE A 49 -6.31 -1.37 3.85
CA ILE A 49 -5.21 -0.92 3.01
C ILE A 49 -5.70 -0.61 1.59
N GLN A 50 -6.53 -1.48 1.02
CA GLN A 50 -7.13 -1.24 -0.30
C GLN A 50 -7.95 0.05 -0.30
N ASN A 51 -8.83 0.21 0.68
CA ASN A 51 -9.66 1.41 0.80
C ASN A 51 -8.80 2.68 0.94
N GLY A 52 -7.70 2.58 1.68
CA GLY A 52 -6.77 3.69 1.86
C GLY A 52 -6.16 4.15 0.54
N PHE A 53 -5.67 3.22 -0.28
CA PHE A 53 -5.12 3.57 -1.59
C PHE A 53 -6.19 4.15 -2.51
N GLU A 54 -7.38 3.58 -2.52
CA GLU A 54 -8.47 4.10 -3.34
C GLU A 54 -8.86 5.53 -2.93
N ALA A 55 -8.88 5.82 -1.62
CA ALA A 55 -9.16 7.15 -1.12
C ALA A 55 -8.08 8.17 -1.54
N ILE A 56 -6.81 7.77 -1.48
CA ILE A 56 -5.69 8.62 -1.90
C ILE A 56 -5.77 8.91 -3.40
N ILE A 57 -6.04 7.89 -4.21
CA ILE A 57 -6.19 8.04 -5.66
C ILE A 57 -7.31 9.04 -5.97
N ALA A 58 -8.45 8.89 -5.31
CA ALA A 58 -9.59 9.80 -5.48
C ALA A 58 -9.23 11.24 -5.07
N GLN A 59 -8.52 11.39 -3.94
CA GLN A 59 -8.12 12.69 -3.42
C GLN A 59 -7.15 13.41 -4.35
N ARG A 60 -6.23 12.67 -4.97
CA ARG A 60 -5.26 13.22 -5.91
C ARG A 60 -5.85 13.53 -7.28
N GLY A 61 -7.07 13.05 -7.56
CA GLY A 61 -7.71 13.23 -8.84
C GLY A 61 -7.05 12.48 -10.00
N GLU A 62 -6.30 11.43 -9.69
CA GLU A 62 -5.55 10.67 -10.69
C GLU A 62 -6.42 9.61 -11.37
N LYS A 63 -7.27 10.03 -12.28
CA LYS A 63 -8.13 9.08 -13.01
C LYS A 63 -7.33 8.18 -13.96
N LEU A 64 -6.27 8.73 -14.55
CA LEU A 64 -5.40 8.02 -15.49
C LEU A 64 -3.94 8.05 -15.04
N GLY A 65 -3.69 8.39 -13.78
CA GLY A 65 -2.35 8.49 -13.22
C GLY A 65 -1.70 7.14 -12.99
N THR A 66 -0.37 7.16 -12.86
CA THR A 66 0.42 5.94 -12.67
C THR A 66 0.10 5.22 -11.37
N LEU A 67 -0.25 5.95 -10.30
CA LEU A 67 -0.66 5.32 -9.04
C LEU A 67 -1.90 4.46 -9.24
N ARG A 68 -2.89 4.97 -9.96
CA ARG A 68 -4.11 4.21 -10.27
C ARG A 68 -3.79 2.93 -11.03
N GLN A 69 -2.96 3.04 -12.07
CA GLN A 69 -2.58 1.90 -12.89
C GLN A 69 -1.81 0.86 -12.08
N ASP A 70 -0.83 1.30 -11.31
CA ASP A 70 -0.02 0.40 -10.49
C ASP A 70 -0.85 -0.27 -9.41
N TYR A 71 -1.74 0.50 -8.75
CA TYR A 71 -2.64 -0.06 -7.75
C TYR A 71 -3.57 -1.11 -8.36
N ASP A 72 -4.20 -0.80 -9.48
CA ASP A 72 -5.13 -1.74 -10.14
C ASP A 72 -4.43 -3.04 -10.53
N SER A 73 -3.15 -2.97 -10.91
CA SER A 73 -2.38 -4.16 -11.29
C SER A 73 -2.00 -5.04 -10.09
N CYS A 74 -1.93 -4.49 -8.89
CA CYS A 74 -1.47 -5.24 -7.71
C CYS A 74 -2.44 -5.23 -6.52
N LYS A 75 -3.65 -4.69 -6.68
CA LYS A 75 -4.59 -4.54 -5.55
C LYS A 75 -4.93 -5.85 -4.83
N ASN A 76 -4.87 -6.96 -5.54
CA ASN A 76 -5.16 -8.27 -4.95
C ASN A 76 -3.92 -8.96 -4.38
N SER A 77 -2.76 -8.32 -4.48
CA SER A 77 -1.48 -8.85 -3.99
C SER A 77 -0.69 -7.86 -3.15
N LEU A 78 -1.35 -6.83 -2.61
CA LEU A 78 -0.70 -5.78 -1.81
C LEU A 78 0.06 -6.32 -0.61
N MET A 79 -0.40 -7.41 -0.04
CA MET A 79 0.23 -8.04 1.14
C MET A 79 1.27 -9.07 0.78
N GLU A 80 1.50 -9.34 -0.49
CA GLU A 80 2.54 -10.25 -0.93
C GLU A 80 3.91 -9.70 -0.57
N CYS A 81 4.79 -10.55 -0.04
CA CYS A 81 6.14 -10.17 0.34
C CYS A 81 7.08 -10.37 -0.85
N VAL A 82 7.89 -9.37 -1.14
CA VAL A 82 8.86 -9.39 -2.25
C VAL A 82 10.19 -8.82 -1.78
N GLY A 83 11.26 -9.10 -2.53
CA GLY A 83 12.56 -8.49 -2.27
C GLY A 83 12.49 -6.98 -2.51
N GLU A 84 12.98 -6.19 -1.55
CA GLU A 84 12.86 -4.73 -1.58
C GLU A 84 13.52 -4.10 -2.81
N TYR A 85 14.63 -4.68 -3.26
CA TYR A 85 15.40 -4.16 -4.38
C TYR A 85 15.22 -4.93 -5.68
N GLU A 86 14.46 -6.01 -5.64
CA GLU A 86 14.29 -6.92 -6.79
C GLU A 86 12.94 -6.75 -7.48
N TYR A 87 11.99 -6.10 -6.82
CA TYR A 87 10.63 -5.97 -7.34
C TYR A 87 10.41 -4.59 -7.96
N GLU A 88 9.96 -4.59 -9.21
CA GLU A 88 9.56 -3.38 -9.92
C GLU A 88 8.07 -3.49 -10.28
N LEU A 89 7.37 -2.44 -10.01
CA LEU A 89 5.95 -2.34 -10.37
C LEU A 89 5.75 -2.13 -11.86
#